data_a92408ce3e75a61ba3b43bdae3fc3cca
#
_entry.id   a92408ce3e75a61ba3b43bdae3fc3cca
#
_cell.length_a   1.000
_cell.length_b   1.000
_cell.length_c   1.000
_cell.angle_alpha   90.00
_cell.angle_beta   90.00
_cell.angle_gamma   90.00
#
_symmetry.space_group_name_H-M   'P 1'
#
loop_
_entity.id
_entity.type
_entity.pdbx_description
1 polymer ?
#
loop_
_entity_poly.entity_id
_entity_poly.type
_entity_poly.pdbx_seq_one_letter_code
_entity_poly.pdbx_strand_id
1 'polypeptide(L)'
;CTFYKVPRTNIKTQNGMLCIGKPMKDVKAIVLDSNDKEVDHFEKGELCISTDQLTCGYWKNKKLNEKVFFNKGNRRFYRTGDICYVDNSYYFFLFGRKDHQIKIDGYRIELGEIEFNAKEIKNEEVVVIVNKKNDNSELILFVETKQDISKKIKSNLSEKLPNYMLPNKVICLESFPLNTNNKIDRVKLKSQFID
;
A
#
# COMPACT_ATOMS: atom_id res chain seq x y z
N CYS A 1 3.51 -14.40 8.77
CA CYS A 1 3.47 -13.82 10.13
C CYS A 1 2.04 -13.67 10.64
N THR A 2 1.08 -13.37 9.78
CA THR A 2 -0.36 -13.37 10.10
C THR A 2 -1.08 -14.44 9.27
N PHE A 3 -2.22 -14.90 9.77
CA PHE A 3 -3.01 -15.95 9.11
C PHE A 3 -4.50 -15.62 9.20
N TYR A 4 -5.18 -15.67 8.05
CA TYR A 4 -6.63 -15.55 7.95
C TYR A 4 -7.21 -16.76 7.22
N LYS A 5 -8.00 -17.57 7.94
CA LYS A 5 -8.78 -18.62 7.31
C LYS A 5 -10.00 -17.97 6.67
N VAL A 6 -9.97 -17.84 5.35
CA VAL A 6 -11.06 -17.22 4.59
C VAL A 6 -12.31 -18.11 4.68
N PRO A 7 -13.41 -17.63 5.26
CA PRO A 7 -14.66 -18.39 5.31
C PRO A 7 -15.31 -18.39 3.91
N ARG A 8 -16.20 -19.36 3.66
CA ARG A 8 -16.96 -19.41 2.39
C ARG A 8 -17.93 -18.24 2.22
N THR A 9 -18.43 -17.71 3.33
CA THR A 9 -19.37 -16.57 3.41
C THR A 9 -18.89 -15.62 4.49
N ASN A 10 -19.33 -14.35 4.44
CA ASN A 10 -18.98 -13.31 5.41
C ASN A 10 -17.47 -13.09 5.55
N ILE A 11 -16.78 -12.95 4.42
CA ILE A 11 -15.35 -12.62 4.39
C ILE A 11 -15.15 -11.25 5.04
N LYS A 12 -14.24 -11.19 6.02
CA LYS A 12 -13.87 -9.91 6.65
C LYS A 12 -13.15 -9.03 5.65
N THR A 13 -13.82 -7.97 5.23
CA THR A 13 -13.25 -6.92 4.37
C THR A 13 -13.54 -5.57 4.98
N GLN A 14 -12.71 -4.59 4.70
CA GLN A 14 -12.97 -3.19 4.98
C GLN A 14 -12.39 -2.33 3.89
N ASN A 15 -13.18 -1.40 3.35
CA ASN A 15 -12.83 -0.58 2.19
C ASN A 15 -12.28 -1.40 1.02
N GLY A 16 -12.91 -2.57 0.76
CA GLY A 16 -12.49 -3.50 -0.29
C GLY A 16 -11.21 -4.30 0.00
N MET A 17 -10.55 -4.07 1.13
CA MET A 17 -9.34 -4.81 1.49
C MET A 17 -9.68 -6.02 2.33
N LEU A 18 -9.02 -7.13 2.00
CA LEU A 18 -9.15 -8.38 2.74
C LEU A 18 -8.39 -8.29 4.06
N CYS A 19 -9.00 -8.83 5.11
CA CYS A 19 -8.32 -9.09 6.37
C CYS A 19 -7.11 -10.01 6.15
N ILE A 20 -5.95 -9.65 6.69
CA ILE A 20 -4.73 -10.49 6.67
C ILE A 20 -4.62 -11.40 7.90
N GLY A 21 -5.61 -11.35 8.78
CA GLY A 21 -5.77 -12.29 9.88
C GLY A 21 -5.15 -11.84 11.19
N LYS A 22 -4.86 -12.85 12.02
CA LYS A 22 -4.22 -12.69 13.32
C LYS A 22 -2.76 -13.14 13.26
N PRO A 23 -1.90 -12.65 14.16
CA PRO A 23 -0.56 -13.18 14.30
C PRO A 23 -0.57 -14.69 14.51
N MET A 24 0.35 -15.38 13.86
CA MET A 24 0.57 -16.81 14.10
C MET A 24 1.13 -17.02 15.52
N LYS A 25 1.11 -18.27 15.98
CA LYS A 25 1.73 -18.64 17.25
C LYS A 25 3.19 -18.15 17.27
N ASP A 26 3.61 -17.62 18.40
CA ASP A 26 4.98 -17.10 18.66
C ASP A 26 5.37 -15.85 17.83
N VAL A 27 4.41 -15.28 17.08
CA VAL A 27 4.57 -13.99 16.41
C VAL A 27 3.87 -12.91 17.22
N LYS A 28 4.60 -11.85 17.59
CA LYS A 28 4.01 -10.61 18.11
C LYS A 28 3.92 -9.59 16.98
N ALA A 29 2.73 -9.07 16.74
CA ALA A 29 2.48 -7.98 15.80
C ALA A 29 1.94 -6.77 16.56
N ILE A 30 2.47 -5.60 16.23
CA ILE A 30 2.03 -4.31 16.75
C ILE A 30 1.90 -3.32 15.60
N VAL A 31 1.09 -2.29 15.79
CA VAL A 31 0.92 -1.21 14.81
C VAL A 31 1.45 0.08 15.46
N LEU A 32 2.40 0.74 14.78
CA LEU A 32 3.05 1.95 15.30
C LEU A 32 2.73 3.16 14.44
N ASP A 33 2.53 4.30 15.09
CA ASP A 33 2.44 5.60 14.44
C ASP A 33 3.81 6.12 13.98
N SER A 34 3.85 7.37 13.48
CA SER A 34 5.09 8.03 13.06
C SER A 34 6.04 8.37 14.20
N ASN A 35 5.58 8.31 15.46
CA ASN A 35 6.34 8.61 16.67
C ASN A 35 6.72 7.34 17.45
N ASP A 36 6.58 6.16 16.82
CA ASP A 36 6.87 4.85 17.40
C ASP A 36 5.98 4.46 18.60
N LYS A 37 4.80 5.06 18.71
CA LYS A 37 3.79 4.67 19.69
C LYS A 37 2.82 3.66 19.09
N GLU A 38 2.38 2.69 19.89
CA GLU A 38 1.31 1.79 19.49
C GLU A 38 0.01 2.60 19.33
N VAL A 39 -0.64 2.40 18.18
CA VAL A 39 -1.92 3.05 17.87
C VAL A 39 -3.08 2.29 18.50
N ASP A 40 -4.18 3.00 18.72
CA ASP A 40 -5.44 2.38 19.16
C ASP A 40 -6.09 1.54 18.05
N HIS A 41 -7.09 0.75 18.43
CA HIS A 41 -7.84 -0.07 17.47
C HIS A 41 -8.47 0.81 16.39
N PHE A 42 -8.45 0.33 15.14
CA PHE A 42 -8.91 1.03 13.93
C PHE A 42 -8.06 2.25 13.51
N GLU A 43 -7.03 2.60 14.24
CA GLU A 43 -6.06 3.60 13.79
C GLU A 43 -4.99 2.99 12.89
N LYS A 44 -4.61 3.74 11.86
CA LYS A 44 -3.62 3.31 10.88
C LYS A 44 -2.20 3.56 11.38
N GLY A 45 -1.34 2.58 11.18
CA GLY A 45 0.08 2.70 11.45
C GLY A 45 0.89 1.64 10.72
N GLU A 46 2.19 1.63 10.94
CA GLU A 46 3.10 0.65 10.37
C GLU A 46 3.04 -0.67 11.14
N LEU A 47 2.77 -1.76 10.43
CA LEU A 47 2.87 -3.11 10.99
C LEU A 47 4.32 -3.43 11.34
N CYS A 48 4.57 -3.76 12.60
CA CYS A 48 5.85 -4.24 13.08
C CYS A 48 5.69 -5.64 13.67
N ILE A 49 6.60 -6.54 13.34
CA ILE A 49 6.54 -7.94 13.77
C ILE A 49 7.78 -8.34 14.55
N SER A 50 7.58 -9.22 15.52
CA SER A 50 8.63 -9.89 16.28
C SER A 50 8.37 -11.39 16.29
N THR A 51 9.39 -12.17 15.97
CA THR A 51 9.37 -13.62 15.98
C THR A 51 10.81 -14.13 16.08
N ASP A 52 11.00 -15.34 16.59
CA ASP A 52 12.31 -15.99 16.66
C ASP A 52 12.87 -16.33 15.26
N GLN A 53 12.04 -16.25 14.21
CA GLN A 53 12.42 -16.47 12.82
C GLN A 53 12.89 -15.18 12.11
N LEU A 54 13.02 -14.04 12.82
CA LEU A 54 13.55 -12.83 12.21
C LEU A 54 15.00 -13.06 11.75
N THR A 55 15.28 -12.60 10.53
CA THR A 55 16.67 -12.58 10.02
C THR A 55 17.59 -11.77 10.93
N CYS A 56 18.86 -12.13 10.97
CA CYS A 56 19.89 -11.34 11.67
C CYS A 56 20.02 -9.92 11.10
N GLY A 57 19.66 -9.73 9.84
CA GLY A 57 19.68 -8.42 9.17
C GLY A 57 20.05 -8.52 7.70
N TYR A 58 20.10 -7.37 7.04
CA TYR A 58 20.59 -7.24 5.67
C TYR A 58 22.12 -7.26 5.65
N TRP A 59 22.69 -8.13 4.82
CA TRP A 59 24.13 -8.32 4.71
C TRP A 59 24.85 -7.01 4.38
N LYS A 60 25.86 -6.68 5.17
CA LYS A 60 26.70 -5.47 5.02
C LYS A 60 25.94 -4.14 4.87
N ASN A 61 24.67 -4.08 5.29
CA ASN A 61 23.85 -2.87 5.21
C ASN A 61 23.41 -2.38 6.59
N LYS A 62 24.38 -1.85 7.35
CA LYS A 62 24.17 -1.35 8.71
C LYS A 62 23.08 -0.27 8.76
N LYS A 63 23.13 0.70 7.83
CA LYS A 63 22.17 1.80 7.77
C LYS A 63 20.72 1.33 7.60
N LEU A 64 20.48 0.33 6.73
CA LEU A 64 19.16 -0.25 6.56
C LEU A 64 18.74 -1.05 7.80
N ASN A 65 19.66 -1.81 8.39
CA ASN A 65 19.38 -2.58 9.59
C ASN A 65 18.93 -1.69 10.75
N GLU A 66 19.62 -0.58 11.00
CA GLU A 66 19.25 0.40 12.03
C GLU A 66 17.88 1.05 11.76
N LYS A 67 17.52 1.21 10.48
CA LYS A 67 16.23 1.78 10.08
C LYS A 67 15.06 0.83 10.30
N VAL A 68 15.24 -0.46 10.00
CA VAL A 68 14.12 -1.42 9.94
C VAL A 68 14.01 -2.34 11.14
N PHE A 69 15.08 -2.50 11.95
CA PHE A 69 15.03 -3.29 13.17
C PHE A 69 15.14 -2.39 14.40
N PHE A 70 14.35 -2.68 15.40
CA PHE A 70 14.39 -1.97 16.69
C PHE A 70 14.02 -2.92 17.83
N ASN A 71 14.41 -2.56 19.06
CA ASN A 71 14.04 -3.29 20.26
C ASN A 71 12.90 -2.56 20.99
N LYS A 72 11.93 -3.34 21.48
CA LYS A 72 10.85 -2.85 22.36
C LYS A 72 10.63 -3.87 23.46
N GLY A 73 10.94 -3.50 24.68
CA GLY A 73 11.07 -4.45 25.80
C GLY A 73 12.14 -5.50 25.50
N ASN A 74 11.85 -6.76 25.76
CA ASN A 74 12.78 -7.88 25.55
C ASN A 74 12.68 -8.50 24.14
N ARG A 75 12.06 -7.79 23.18
CA ARG A 75 11.83 -8.33 21.83
C ARG A 75 12.41 -7.41 20.77
N ARG A 76 13.02 -8.05 19.75
CA ARG A 76 13.44 -7.39 18.52
C ARG A 76 12.29 -7.41 17.53
N PHE A 77 11.99 -6.24 16.96
CA PHE A 77 10.94 -6.05 15.97
C PHE A 77 11.54 -5.68 14.61
N TYR A 78 10.81 -6.04 13.57
CA TYR A 78 11.06 -5.65 12.18
C TYR A 78 9.91 -4.77 11.69
N ARG A 79 10.24 -3.60 11.13
CA ARG A 79 9.31 -2.72 10.43
C ARG A 79 9.03 -3.30 9.06
N THR A 80 7.80 -3.71 8.81
CA THR A 80 7.45 -4.35 7.54
C THR A 80 7.32 -3.36 6.39
N GLY A 81 7.12 -2.09 6.68
CA GLY A 81 6.72 -1.07 5.72
C GLY A 81 5.26 -1.21 5.26
N ASP A 82 4.51 -2.14 5.82
CA ASP A 82 3.09 -2.32 5.56
C ASP A 82 2.26 -1.43 6.48
N ILE A 83 1.29 -0.72 5.94
CA ILE A 83 0.34 0.08 6.69
C ILE A 83 -0.91 -0.74 6.94
N CYS A 84 -1.26 -0.85 8.19
CA CYS A 84 -2.45 -1.59 8.62
C CYS A 84 -3.12 -0.94 9.83
N TYR A 85 -4.27 -1.44 10.20
CA TYR A 85 -4.86 -1.27 11.52
C TYR A 85 -5.26 -2.63 12.08
N VAL A 86 -5.60 -2.67 13.36
CA VAL A 86 -6.13 -3.85 14.06
C VAL A 86 -7.54 -3.54 14.58
N ASP A 87 -8.48 -4.48 14.40
CA ASP A 87 -9.83 -4.36 14.97
C ASP A 87 -9.87 -4.83 16.44
N ASN A 88 -10.99 -4.59 17.13
CA ASN A 88 -11.19 -5.01 18.52
C ASN A 88 -11.08 -6.53 18.74
N SER A 89 -11.13 -7.33 17.69
CA SER A 89 -10.97 -8.77 17.72
C SER A 89 -9.55 -9.22 17.37
N TYR A 90 -8.60 -8.27 17.28
CA TYR A 90 -7.21 -8.49 16.92
C TYR A 90 -7.02 -9.08 15.50
N TYR A 91 -7.89 -8.73 14.56
CA TYR A 91 -7.65 -8.97 13.14
C TYR A 91 -6.97 -7.76 12.51
N PHE A 92 -5.96 -8.02 11.71
CA PHE A 92 -5.19 -7.01 10.98
C PHE A 92 -5.75 -6.84 9.58
N PHE A 93 -5.83 -5.58 9.12
CA PHE A 93 -6.29 -5.19 7.79
C PHE A 93 -5.21 -4.37 7.12
N LEU A 94 -4.76 -4.84 5.95
CA LEU A 94 -3.69 -4.21 5.19
C LEU A 94 -4.26 -3.09 4.31
N PHE A 95 -3.71 -1.88 4.43
CA PHE A 95 -4.03 -0.75 3.58
C PHE A 95 -3.08 -0.58 2.40
N GLY A 96 -1.84 -1.00 2.54
CA GLY A 96 -0.82 -0.85 1.52
C GLY A 96 0.57 -0.80 2.12
N ARG A 97 1.51 -0.26 1.35
CA ARG A 97 2.90 -0.12 1.78
C ARG A 97 3.25 1.34 2.05
N LYS A 98 4.07 1.58 3.08
CA LYS A 98 4.62 2.90 3.42
C LYS A 98 5.39 3.52 2.25
N ASP A 99 5.99 2.68 1.40
CA ASP A 99 6.77 3.09 0.23
C ASP A 99 5.90 3.67 -0.90
N HIS A 100 4.58 3.41 -0.87
CA HIS A 100 3.59 3.94 -1.82
C HIS A 100 2.77 5.09 -1.23
N GLN A 101 3.08 5.51 -0.02
CA GLN A 101 2.54 6.74 0.55
C GLN A 101 3.33 7.93 0.06
N ILE A 102 2.61 8.93 -0.36
CA ILE A 102 3.19 10.19 -0.77
C ILE A 102 2.56 11.32 0.04
N LYS A 103 3.33 12.37 0.23
CA LYS A 103 2.78 13.66 0.66
C LYS A 103 2.71 14.56 -0.57
N ILE A 104 1.50 14.97 -0.95
CA ILE A 104 1.26 16.01 -1.95
C ILE A 104 0.56 17.14 -1.22
N ASP A 105 1.11 18.34 -1.27
CA ASP A 105 0.54 19.56 -0.66
C ASP A 105 0.14 19.39 0.82
N GLY A 106 0.93 18.61 1.57
CA GLY A 106 0.67 18.28 2.98
C GLY A 106 -0.32 17.14 3.21
N TYR A 107 -1.02 16.67 2.20
CA TYR A 107 -1.93 15.53 2.29
C TYR A 107 -1.19 14.20 2.17
N ARG A 108 -1.57 13.26 3.02
CA ARG A 108 -1.09 11.86 2.97
C ARG A 108 -1.99 11.05 2.05
N ILE A 109 -1.45 10.61 0.91
CA ILE A 109 -2.19 9.90 -0.13
C ILE A 109 -1.74 8.43 -0.17
N GLU A 110 -2.72 7.53 -0.12
CA GLU A 110 -2.55 6.09 -0.32
C GLU A 110 -2.82 5.76 -1.79
N LEU A 111 -1.78 5.44 -2.55
CA LEU A 111 -1.94 5.13 -3.97
C LEU A 111 -2.87 3.92 -4.20
N GLY A 112 -2.81 2.93 -3.29
CA GLY A 112 -3.69 1.76 -3.34
C GLY A 112 -5.17 2.08 -3.22
N GLU A 113 -5.55 3.16 -2.54
CA GLU A 113 -6.94 3.59 -2.44
C GLU A 113 -7.45 4.16 -3.78
N ILE A 114 -6.59 4.89 -4.49
CA ILE A 114 -6.92 5.38 -5.83
C ILE A 114 -7.03 4.20 -6.81
N GLU A 115 -6.07 3.28 -6.76
CA GLU A 115 -6.07 2.07 -7.61
C GLU A 115 -7.33 1.23 -7.36
N PHE A 116 -7.70 1.04 -6.10
CA PHE A 116 -8.90 0.29 -5.72
C PHE A 116 -10.18 0.91 -6.31
N ASN A 117 -10.39 2.22 -6.09
CA ASN A 117 -11.59 2.90 -6.60
C ASN A 117 -11.62 2.95 -8.14
N ALA A 118 -10.46 3.01 -8.80
CA ALA A 118 -10.38 2.97 -10.25
C ALA A 118 -10.73 1.58 -10.83
N LYS A 119 -10.34 0.49 -10.16
CA LYS A 119 -10.67 -0.90 -10.57
C LYS A 119 -12.18 -1.20 -10.55
N GLU A 120 -12.93 -0.60 -9.65
CA GLU A 120 -14.38 -0.82 -9.57
C GLU A 120 -15.14 -0.46 -10.87
N ILE A 121 -14.55 0.32 -11.76
CA ILE A 121 -15.21 0.79 -12.98
C ILE A 121 -15.31 -0.29 -14.03
N LYS A 122 -14.31 -1.15 -14.17
CA LYS A 122 -14.25 -2.16 -15.24
C LYS A 122 -13.50 -3.44 -14.88
N ASN A 123 -13.02 -3.58 -13.65
CA ASN A 123 -12.13 -4.68 -13.22
C ASN A 123 -10.84 -4.81 -14.07
N GLU A 124 -10.39 -3.69 -14.64
CA GLU A 124 -9.16 -3.59 -15.41
C GLU A 124 -7.94 -3.45 -14.47
N GLU A 125 -6.75 -3.86 -14.92
CA GLU A 125 -5.55 -3.59 -14.15
C GLU A 125 -5.22 -2.09 -14.19
N VAL A 126 -4.93 -1.55 -13.01
CA VAL A 126 -4.62 -0.12 -12.84
C VAL A 126 -3.40 0.07 -11.97
N VAL A 127 -2.64 1.11 -12.26
CA VAL A 127 -1.45 1.49 -11.50
C VAL A 127 -1.38 3.00 -11.37
N VAL A 128 -1.20 3.50 -10.16
CA VAL A 128 -0.88 4.92 -9.93
C VAL A 128 0.62 5.09 -9.76
N ILE A 129 1.18 6.04 -10.49
CA ILE A 129 2.59 6.44 -10.38
C ILE A 129 2.66 7.90 -9.99
N VAL A 130 3.61 8.21 -9.11
CA VAL A 130 3.91 9.58 -8.73
C VAL A 130 5.02 10.11 -9.60
N ASN A 131 4.74 11.19 -10.30
CA ASN A 131 5.75 11.99 -10.98
C ASN A 131 6.15 13.16 -10.08
N LYS A 132 7.41 13.17 -9.64
CA LYS A 132 7.98 14.30 -8.89
C LYS A 132 8.70 15.21 -9.86
N LYS A 133 8.17 16.41 -10.08
CA LYS A 133 8.82 17.47 -10.85
C LYS A 133 9.13 18.64 -9.91
N ASN A 134 10.40 18.84 -9.58
CA ASN A 134 10.84 19.85 -8.60
C ASN A 134 10.06 19.73 -7.27
N ASP A 135 9.35 20.80 -6.86
CA ASP A 135 8.54 20.82 -5.64
C ASP A 135 7.12 20.29 -5.83
N ASN A 136 6.69 19.97 -7.07
CA ASN A 136 5.35 19.48 -7.37
C ASN A 136 5.35 17.97 -7.58
N SER A 137 4.32 17.31 -7.08
CA SER A 137 4.07 15.90 -7.30
C SER A 137 2.76 15.71 -8.05
N GLU A 138 2.81 14.99 -9.16
CA GLU A 138 1.63 14.65 -9.98
C GLU A 138 1.25 13.18 -9.82
N LEU A 139 -0.03 12.92 -9.71
CA LEU A 139 -0.59 11.58 -9.73
C LEU A 139 -0.96 11.20 -11.16
N ILE A 140 -0.37 10.13 -11.67
CA ILE A 140 -0.66 9.60 -13.00
C ILE A 140 -1.23 8.19 -12.85
N LEU A 141 -2.48 8.02 -13.27
CA LEU A 141 -3.16 6.73 -13.27
C LEU A 141 -3.00 6.07 -14.65
N PHE A 142 -2.43 4.88 -14.67
CA PHE A 142 -2.39 4.01 -15.84
C PHE A 142 -3.49 2.98 -15.76
N VAL A 143 -4.13 2.69 -16.88
CA VAL A 143 -5.22 1.70 -16.99
C VAL A 143 -4.93 0.79 -18.17
N GLU A 144 -4.93 -0.52 -17.94
CA GLU A 144 -4.73 -1.51 -19.00
C GLU A 144 -6.05 -1.75 -19.74
N THR A 145 -6.22 -1.06 -20.86
CA THR A 145 -7.43 -1.14 -21.68
C THR A 145 -7.18 -0.65 -23.10
N LYS A 146 -7.92 -1.22 -24.07
CA LYS A 146 -7.90 -0.78 -25.48
C LYS A 146 -8.79 0.44 -25.74
N GLN A 147 -9.64 0.83 -24.80
CA GLN A 147 -10.57 1.94 -24.95
C GLN A 147 -10.13 3.14 -24.14
N ASP A 148 -10.26 4.34 -24.66
CA ASP A 148 -10.09 5.54 -23.85
C ASP A 148 -11.30 5.72 -22.91
N ILE A 149 -11.11 5.33 -21.66
CA ILE A 149 -12.09 5.48 -20.59
C ILE A 149 -11.68 6.56 -19.57
N SER A 150 -10.68 7.38 -19.90
CA SER A 150 -10.09 8.37 -19.00
C SER A 150 -11.11 9.33 -18.37
N LYS A 151 -12.05 9.83 -19.15
CA LYS A 151 -13.13 10.72 -18.67
C LYS A 151 -14.05 10.01 -17.68
N LYS A 152 -14.43 8.76 -17.99
CA LYS A 152 -15.30 7.95 -17.11
C LYS A 152 -14.63 7.66 -15.76
N ILE A 153 -13.35 7.34 -15.79
CA ILE A 153 -12.56 7.10 -14.57
C ILE A 153 -12.48 8.37 -13.74
N LYS A 154 -12.12 9.51 -14.34
CA LYS A 154 -12.04 10.79 -13.62
C LYS A 154 -13.37 11.18 -12.96
N SER A 155 -14.48 11.04 -13.67
CA SER A 155 -15.81 11.32 -13.12
C SER A 155 -16.13 10.42 -11.92
N ASN A 156 -15.91 9.11 -12.05
CA ASN A 156 -16.18 8.17 -10.96
C ASN A 156 -15.29 8.41 -9.73
N LEU A 157 -14.00 8.66 -9.96
CA LEU A 157 -13.08 8.95 -8.85
C LEU A 157 -13.45 10.26 -8.12
N SER A 158 -13.94 11.28 -8.85
CA SER A 158 -14.35 12.55 -8.25
C SER A 158 -15.60 12.43 -7.35
N GLU A 159 -16.40 11.39 -7.51
CA GLU A 159 -17.54 11.10 -6.65
C GLU A 159 -17.14 10.38 -5.35
N LYS A 160 -15.98 9.71 -5.36
CA LYS A 160 -15.55 8.81 -4.26
C LYS A 160 -14.35 9.32 -3.46
N LEU A 161 -13.50 10.10 -4.10
CA LEU A 161 -12.23 10.54 -3.54
C LEU A 161 -12.17 12.07 -3.40
N PRO A 162 -11.50 12.58 -2.38
CA PRO A 162 -11.26 14.00 -2.26
C PRO A 162 -10.35 14.51 -3.38
N ASN A 163 -10.47 15.79 -3.72
CA ASN A 163 -9.78 16.41 -4.86
C ASN A 163 -8.27 16.20 -4.87
N TYR A 164 -7.61 16.19 -3.70
CA TYR A 164 -6.16 16.00 -3.59
C TYR A 164 -5.69 14.56 -3.93
N MET A 165 -6.63 13.61 -4.04
CA MET A 165 -6.35 12.21 -4.45
C MET A 165 -6.68 11.96 -5.93
N LEU A 166 -7.25 12.91 -6.63
CA LEU A 166 -7.62 12.74 -8.03
C LEU A 166 -6.37 12.74 -8.92
N PRO A 167 -6.24 11.79 -9.86
CA PRO A 167 -5.10 11.75 -10.76
C PRO A 167 -5.11 12.95 -11.72
N ASN A 168 -3.95 13.61 -11.83
CA ASN A 168 -3.72 14.71 -12.78
C ASN A 168 -3.89 14.22 -14.21
N LYS A 169 -3.38 13.00 -14.51
CA LYS A 169 -3.52 12.34 -15.81
C LYS A 169 -4.03 10.93 -15.65
N VAL A 170 -4.83 10.49 -16.63
CA VAL A 170 -5.21 9.08 -16.83
C VAL A 170 -4.72 8.66 -18.21
N ILE A 171 -3.92 7.61 -18.27
CA ILE A 171 -3.31 7.07 -19.49
C ILE A 171 -3.81 5.65 -19.67
N CYS A 172 -4.48 5.40 -20.80
CA CYS A 172 -4.96 4.08 -21.19
C CYS A 172 -3.90 3.41 -22.08
N LEU A 173 -3.54 2.17 -21.75
CA LEU A 173 -2.56 1.36 -22.48
C LEU A 173 -3.20 0.00 -22.79
N GLU A 174 -2.88 -0.57 -23.97
CA GLU A 174 -3.38 -1.91 -24.33
C GLU A 174 -2.84 -3.01 -23.42
N SER A 175 -1.60 -2.86 -22.96
CA SER A 175 -0.97 -3.79 -22.02
C SER A 175 0.08 -3.09 -21.18
N PHE A 176 0.25 -3.56 -19.94
CA PHE A 176 1.32 -3.06 -19.09
C PHE A 176 2.64 -3.81 -19.34
N PRO A 177 3.79 -3.12 -19.28
CA PRO A 177 5.08 -3.80 -19.26
C PRO A 177 5.20 -4.62 -17.97
N LEU A 178 5.69 -5.85 -18.14
CA LEU A 178 5.96 -6.75 -17.02
C LEU A 178 7.46 -6.87 -16.77
N ASN A 179 7.84 -7.04 -15.53
CA ASN A 179 9.20 -7.35 -15.12
C ASN A 179 9.48 -8.87 -15.25
N THR A 180 10.73 -9.27 -14.95
CA THR A 180 11.17 -10.69 -15.02
C THR A 180 10.37 -11.63 -14.11
N ASN A 181 9.67 -11.12 -13.12
CA ASN A 181 8.83 -11.88 -12.19
C ASN A 181 7.34 -11.84 -12.57
N ASN A 182 7.02 -11.47 -13.80
CA ASN A 182 5.64 -11.33 -14.33
C ASN A 182 4.75 -10.37 -13.51
N LYS A 183 5.35 -9.31 -12.94
CA LYS A 183 4.64 -8.24 -12.24
C LYS A 183 4.76 -6.95 -13.03
N ILE A 184 3.77 -6.07 -12.91
CA ILE A 184 3.76 -4.75 -13.57
C ILE A 184 5.06 -4.01 -13.26
N ASP A 185 5.77 -3.62 -14.32
CA ASP A 185 7.03 -2.86 -14.23
C ASP A 185 6.75 -1.36 -14.13
N ARG A 186 6.56 -0.89 -12.91
CA ARG A 186 6.31 0.54 -12.63
C ARG A 186 7.46 1.45 -13.05
N VAL A 187 8.70 0.94 -13.05
CA VAL A 187 9.88 1.72 -13.47
C VAL A 187 9.83 1.95 -14.96
N LYS A 188 9.53 0.89 -15.72
CA LYS A 188 9.39 0.96 -17.17
C LYS A 188 8.20 1.82 -17.60
N LEU A 189 7.04 1.70 -16.91
CA LEU A 189 5.90 2.60 -17.13
C LEU A 189 6.31 4.06 -16.93
N LYS A 190 7.03 4.34 -15.84
CA LYS A 190 7.48 5.70 -15.55
C LYS A 190 8.40 6.22 -16.67
N SER A 191 9.42 5.46 -17.06
CA SER A 191 10.39 5.91 -18.07
C SER A 191 9.82 6.05 -19.47
N GLN A 192 8.73 5.36 -19.82
CA GLN A 192 8.15 5.41 -21.17
C GLN A 192 7.07 6.49 -21.34
N PHE A 193 6.39 6.89 -20.28
CA PHE A 193 5.20 7.73 -20.36
C PHE A 193 5.24 8.97 -19.46
N ILE A 194 6.28 9.12 -18.67
CA ILE A 194 6.43 10.24 -17.73
C ILE A 194 7.81 10.88 -17.96
N ASP A 195 7.81 12.12 -18.43
CA ASP A 195 9.01 12.95 -18.59
C ASP A 195 9.49 13.54 -17.26
#